data_06e13f14aff3bc837093764c95c11920
#
_entry.id   06e13f14aff3bc837093764c95c11920
#
_cell.length_a   1.000
_cell.length_b   1.000
_cell.length_c   1.000
_cell.angle_alpha   90.00
_cell.angle_beta   90.00
_cell.angle_gamma   90.00
#
_symmetry.space_group_name_H-M   'P 1'
#
loop_
_entity.id
_entity.type
_entity.pdbx_description
1 polymer ?
#
loop_
_entity_poly.entity_id
_entity_poly.type
_entity_poly.pdbx_seq_one_letter_code
_entity_poly.pdbx_strand_id
1 'polypeptide(L)'
;AKWSERATLSMETRQTVLQLGMVLDRLPRSALTLIIPSGCQLAVASGWLEMPSQYLLGMWAFAAIWLAILWRGFLSADPKTQEQSAKINWLLNLILALAVSGAGMMLLLQGEIPDWLALKVLAVGAIFCAGVLLDLLFKPAVDLFIGLAATPDDPEMNAAYSQALSPVYIAVLAIYAFALIAA
;
A
#
# COMPACT_ATOMS: atom_id res chain seq x y z
N ALA A 1 14.11 5.47 -1.51
CA ALA A 1 14.72 4.38 -0.75
C ALA A 1 16.15 4.06 -1.25
N LYS A 2 16.35 3.73 -2.55
CA LYS A 2 17.69 3.33 -3.07
C LYS A 2 18.83 4.34 -2.82
N TRP A 3 18.53 5.62 -2.66
CA TRP A 3 19.53 6.64 -2.30
C TRP A 3 19.88 6.62 -0.81
N SER A 4 18.98 6.19 0.06
CA SER A 4 19.25 6.08 1.51
C SER A 4 20.22 4.93 1.85
N GLU A 5 20.45 3.99 0.91
CA GLU A 5 21.41 2.90 1.05
C GLU A 5 22.87 3.32 0.82
N ARG A 6 23.09 4.46 0.17
CA ARG A 6 24.44 4.89 -0.20
C ARG A 6 25.22 5.37 1.03
N ALA A 7 26.15 4.56 1.50
CA ALA A 7 27.04 4.90 2.60
C ALA A 7 27.93 6.15 2.34
N THR A 8 28.10 6.53 1.05
CA THR A 8 28.83 7.75 0.67
C THR A 8 28.08 9.05 0.93
N LEU A 9 26.77 8.97 1.24
CA LEU A 9 25.96 10.14 1.59
C LEU A 9 25.97 10.36 3.10
N SER A 10 25.94 11.64 3.51
CA SER A 10 25.80 11.97 4.93
C SER A 10 24.51 11.40 5.50
N MET A 11 24.51 11.05 6.79
CA MET A 11 23.33 10.51 7.47
C MET A 11 22.12 11.43 7.39
N GLU A 12 22.34 12.75 7.46
CA GLU A 12 21.30 13.77 7.29
C GLU A 12 20.65 13.69 5.91
N THR A 13 21.45 13.55 4.86
CA THR A 13 20.94 13.38 3.48
C THR A 13 20.15 12.08 3.36
N ARG A 14 20.64 10.99 3.91
CA ARG A 14 19.95 9.68 3.90
C ARG A 14 18.60 9.74 4.61
N GLN A 15 18.56 10.42 5.75
CA GLN A 15 17.32 10.63 6.52
C GLN A 15 16.32 11.50 5.75
N THR A 16 16.79 12.60 5.14
CA THR A 16 15.94 13.47 4.31
C THR A 16 15.33 12.71 3.13
N VAL A 17 16.12 11.88 2.45
CA VAL A 17 15.63 11.04 1.34
C VAL A 17 14.59 10.03 1.82
N LEU A 18 14.79 9.41 2.98
CA LEU A 18 13.83 8.46 3.54
C LEU A 18 12.51 9.16 3.92
N GLN A 19 12.60 10.33 4.58
CA GLN A 19 11.44 11.14 4.92
C GLN A 19 10.66 11.59 3.67
N LEU A 20 11.36 12.04 2.63
CA LEU A 20 10.73 12.39 1.36
C LEU A 20 10.00 11.19 0.75
N GLY A 21 10.61 10.00 0.80
CA GLY A 21 9.95 8.76 0.37
C GLY A 21 8.65 8.48 1.12
N MET A 22 8.64 8.65 2.44
CA MET A 22 7.44 8.48 3.26
C MET A 22 6.35 9.52 2.96
N VAL A 23 6.74 10.77 2.63
CA VAL A 23 5.78 11.81 2.23
C VAL A 23 5.17 11.48 0.87
N LEU A 24 5.96 11.06 -0.09
CA LEU A 24 5.49 10.67 -1.42
C LEU A 24 4.59 9.43 -1.40
N ASP A 25 4.81 8.50 -0.46
CA ASP A 25 3.98 7.30 -0.27
C ASP A 25 2.54 7.60 0.16
N ARG A 26 2.27 8.81 0.67
CA ARG A 26 0.91 9.24 1.06
C ARG A 26 -0.07 9.25 -0.11
N LEU A 27 0.38 9.61 -1.31
CA LEU A 27 -0.48 9.69 -2.50
C LEU A 27 -0.93 8.28 -2.98
N PRO A 28 -0.03 7.31 -3.22
CA PRO A 28 -0.43 5.95 -3.57
C PRO A 28 -1.35 5.31 -2.53
N ARG A 29 -1.08 5.47 -1.24
CA ARG A 29 -1.95 4.96 -0.17
C ARG A 29 -3.34 5.60 -0.19
N SER A 30 -3.42 6.90 -0.43
CA SER A 30 -4.71 7.59 -0.58
C SER A 30 -5.46 7.12 -1.82
N ALA A 31 -4.78 6.94 -2.95
CA ALA A 31 -5.38 6.42 -4.17
C ALA A 31 -5.93 4.99 -3.97
N LEU A 32 -5.21 4.16 -3.21
CA LEU A 32 -5.62 2.78 -2.92
C LEU A 32 -6.94 2.73 -2.13
N THR A 33 -7.20 3.68 -1.22
CA THR A 33 -8.48 3.74 -0.49
C THR A 33 -9.67 4.04 -1.41
N LEU A 34 -9.43 4.71 -2.53
CA LEU A 34 -10.47 5.15 -3.48
C LEU A 34 -10.68 4.17 -4.64
N ILE A 35 -9.77 3.19 -4.84
CA ILE A 35 -9.80 2.32 -6.01
C ILE A 35 -11.06 1.45 -6.06
N ILE A 36 -11.52 0.95 -4.91
CA ILE A 36 -12.70 0.08 -4.85
C ILE A 36 -13.98 0.84 -5.15
N PRO A 37 -14.34 1.95 -4.45
CA PRO A 37 -15.57 2.66 -4.74
C PRO A 37 -15.58 3.26 -6.16
N SER A 38 -14.45 3.75 -6.67
CA SER A 38 -14.37 4.27 -8.04
C SER A 38 -14.50 3.17 -9.09
N GLY A 39 -13.88 2.00 -8.86
CA GLY A 39 -14.01 0.84 -9.75
C GLY A 39 -15.43 0.30 -9.77
N CYS A 40 -16.08 0.15 -8.62
CA CYS A 40 -17.48 -0.27 -8.54
C CYS A 40 -18.41 0.75 -9.21
N GLN A 41 -18.19 2.04 -8.98
CA GLN A 41 -18.98 3.09 -9.64
C GLN A 41 -18.85 3.05 -11.17
N LEU A 42 -17.63 2.83 -11.67
CA LEU A 42 -17.39 2.68 -13.11
C LEU A 42 -18.08 1.44 -13.66
N ALA A 43 -18.00 0.30 -12.96
CA ALA A 43 -18.65 -0.94 -13.37
C ALA A 43 -20.18 -0.78 -13.43
N VAL A 44 -20.79 -0.09 -12.46
CA VAL A 44 -22.22 0.23 -12.45
C VAL A 44 -22.58 1.17 -13.59
N ALA A 45 -21.81 2.23 -13.80
CA ALA A 45 -22.05 3.21 -14.87
C ALA A 45 -21.91 2.60 -16.28
N SER A 46 -21.07 1.57 -16.41
CA SER A 46 -20.86 0.84 -17.68
C SER A 46 -21.85 -0.33 -17.88
N GLY A 47 -22.75 -0.59 -16.95
CA GLY A 47 -23.72 -1.68 -17.01
C GLY A 47 -23.14 -3.09 -16.77
N TRP A 48 -21.88 -3.19 -16.27
CA TRP A 48 -21.25 -4.48 -15.95
C TRP A 48 -21.63 -5.00 -14.57
N LEU A 49 -22.11 -4.13 -13.68
CA LEU A 49 -22.50 -4.47 -12.33
C LEU A 49 -23.83 -3.81 -11.99
N GLU A 50 -24.80 -4.61 -11.60
CA GLU A 50 -26.06 -4.12 -11.03
C GLU A 50 -25.92 -4.01 -9.52
N MET A 51 -25.95 -2.79 -9.02
CA MET A 51 -25.80 -2.52 -7.58
C MET A 51 -26.74 -1.39 -7.16
N PRO A 52 -27.54 -1.58 -6.10
CA PRO A 52 -28.34 -0.52 -5.51
C PRO A 52 -27.47 0.67 -5.08
N SER A 53 -27.90 1.89 -5.37
CA SER A 53 -27.16 3.12 -5.09
C SER A 53 -26.73 3.29 -3.63
N GLN A 54 -27.49 2.72 -2.70
CA GLN A 54 -27.19 2.74 -1.26
C GLN A 54 -25.88 2.02 -0.91
N TYR A 55 -25.53 0.92 -1.61
CA TYR A 55 -24.27 0.21 -1.39
C TYR A 55 -23.10 1.00 -1.94
N LEU A 56 -23.26 1.63 -3.10
CA LEU A 56 -22.23 2.49 -3.68
C LEU A 56 -21.96 3.71 -2.76
N LEU A 57 -23.03 4.33 -2.23
CA LEU A 57 -22.89 5.40 -1.24
C LEU A 57 -22.16 4.93 0.02
N GLY A 58 -22.50 3.73 0.52
CA GLY A 58 -21.81 3.11 1.66
C GLY A 58 -20.31 2.88 1.40
N MET A 59 -19.93 2.44 0.20
CA MET A 59 -18.51 2.28 -0.19
C MET A 59 -17.77 3.62 -0.20
N TRP A 60 -18.38 4.68 -0.71
CA TRP A 60 -17.79 6.01 -0.70
C TRP A 60 -17.66 6.57 0.72
N ALA A 61 -18.68 6.38 1.57
CA ALA A 61 -18.62 6.77 2.99
C ALA A 61 -17.51 6.01 3.73
N PHE A 62 -17.38 4.71 3.51
CA PHE A 62 -16.31 3.89 4.07
C PHE A 62 -14.93 4.39 3.62
N ALA A 63 -14.74 4.65 2.33
CA ALA A 63 -13.49 5.17 1.78
C ALA A 63 -13.14 6.55 2.35
N ALA A 64 -14.13 7.44 2.54
CA ALA A 64 -13.93 8.75 3.15
C ALA A 64 -13.48 8.64 4.63
N ILE A 65 -14.10 7.73 5.40
CA ILE A 65 -13.70 7.46 6.80
C ILE A 65 -12.28 6.89 6.84
N TRP A 66 -11.97 5.91 5.98
CA TRP A 66 -10.63 5.33 5.91
C TRP A 66 -9.58 6.37 5.53
N LEU A 67 -9.87 7.20 4.52
CA LEU A 67 -8.98 8.29 4.11
C LEU A 67 -8.76 9.28 5.27
N ALA A 68 -9.80 9.62 6.03
CA ALA A 68 -9.67 10.48 7.20
C ALA A 68 -8.76 9.86 8.29
N ILE A 69 -8.87 8.55 8.55
CA ILE A 69 -7.99 7.82 9.49
C ILE A 69 -6.55 7.86 8.99
N LEU A 70 -6.32 7.62 7.70
CA LEU A 70 -5.01 7.63 7.08
C LEU A 70 -4.35 9.01 7.21
N TRP A 71 -5.07 10.08 6.85
CA TRP A 71 -4.55 11.44 6.91
C TRP A 71 -4.38 11.94 8.35
N ARG A 72 -5.23 11.50 9.29
CA ARG A 72 -4.99 11.74 10.71
C ARG A 72 -3.63 11.22 11.16
N GLY A 73 -3.25 10.01 10.73
CA GLY A 73 -1.93 9.46 11.01
C GLY A 73 -0.79 10.26 10.37
N PHE A 74 -0.96 10.69 9.12
CA PHE A 74 0.06 11.45 8.39
C PHE A 74 0.29 12.86 8.92
N LEU A 75 -0.73 13.49 9.46
CA LEU A 75 -0.68 14.88 9.94
C LEU A 75 -0.41 14.98 11.44
N SER A 76 -0.58 13.89 12.19
CA SER A 76 -0.34 13.90 13.63
C SER A 76 1.15 13.98 13.95
N ALA A 77 1.49 14.80 14.95
CA ALA A 77 2.81 14.80 15.57
C ALA A 77 2.94 13.77 16.71
N ASP A 78 1.81 13.21 17.18
CA ASP A 78 1.77 12.21 18.26
C ASP A 78 2.07 10.80 17.73
N PRO A 79 3.17 10.15 18.20
CA PRO A 79 3.55 8.80 17.78
C PRO A 79 2.47 7.75 18.01
N LYS A 80 1.69 7.86 19.09
CA LYS A 80 0.59 6.92 19.38
C LYS A 80 -0.51 7.00 18.33
N THR A 81 -0.88 8.21 17.93
CA THR A 81 -1.87 8.44 16.86
C THR A 81 -1.38 7.91 15.52
N GLN A 82 -0.09 8.12 15.19
CA GLN A 82 0.52 7.56 13.99
C GLN A 82 0.46 6.02 14.00
N GLU A 83 0.89 5.39 15.10
CA GLU A 83 0.88 3.94 15.25
C GLU A 83 -0.54 3.34 15.15
N GLN A 84 -1.52 3.96 15.82
CA GLN A 84 -2.92 3.51 15.74
C GLN A 84 -3.46 3.59 14.32
N SER A 85 -3.24 4.71 13.63
CA SER A 85 -3.69 4.89 12.25
C SER A 85 -3.00 3.90 11.31
N ALA A 86 -1.71 3.62 11.50
CA ALA A 86 -0.97 2.62 10.72
C ALA A 86 -1.51 1.21 10.96
N LYS A 87 -1.81 0.82 12.20
CA LYS A 87 -2.43 -0.48 12.54
C LYS A 87 -3.79 -0.66 11.90
N ILE A 88 -4.65 0.38 11.98
CA ILE A 88 -5.98 0.34 11.35
C ILE A 88 -5.84 0.23 9.84
N ASN A 89 -4.98 1.03 9.23
CA ASN A 89 -4.72 0.96 7.79
C ASN A 89 -4.22 -0.41 7.35
N TRP A 90 -3.26 -1.00 8.07
CA TRP A 90 -2.76 -2.34 7.79
C TRP A 90 -3.86 -3.40 7.87
N LEU A 91 -4.71 -3.35 8.91
CA LEU A 91 -5.82 -4.29 9.07
C LEU A 91 -6.85 -4.15 7.95
N LEU A 92 -7.21 -2.92 7.57
CA LEU A 92 -8.13 -2.68 6.45
C LEU A 92 -7.56 -3.19 5.13
N ASN A 93 -6.28 -2.94 4.86
CA ASN A 93 -5.61 -3.50 3.68
C ASN A 93 -5.63 -5.04 3.68
N LEU A 94 -5.40 -5.69 4.83
CA LEU A 94 -5.43 -7.15 4.94
C LEU A 94 -6.84 -7.71 4.68
N ILE A 95 -7.87 -7.11 5.28
CA ILE A 95 -9.26 -7.51 5.05
C ILE A 95 -9.62 -7.38 3.57
N LEU A 96 -9.26 -6.25 2.95
CA LEU A 96 -9.54 -6.02 1.54
C LEU A 96 -8.70 -6.90 0.62
N ALA A 97 -7.46 -7.20 0.97
CA ALA A 97 -6.64 -8.17 0.25
C ALA A 97 -7.35 -9.53 0.13
N LEU A 98 -7.88 -10.03 1.25
CA LEU A 98 -8.60 -11.31 1.28
C LEU A 98 -9.96 -11.22 0.57
N ALA A 99 -10.75 -10.17 0.87
CA ALA A 99 -12.10 -10.02 0.33
C ALA A 99 -12.09 -9.80 -1.20
N VAL A 100 -11.23 -8.89 -1.70
CA VAL A 100 -11.16 -8.55 -3.12
C VAL A 100 -10.53 -9.69 -3.93
N SER A 101 -9.47 -10.35 -3.40
CA SER A 101 -8.89 -11.52 -4.06
C SER A 101 -9.89 -12.68 -4.10
N GLY A 102 -10.60 -12.94 -3.02
CA GLY A 102 -11.65 -13.95 -2.96
C GLY A 102 -12.78 -13.67 -3.93
N ALA A 103 -13.27 -12.43 -3.97
CA ALA A 103 -14.29 -12.00 -4.92
C ALA A 103 -13.83 -12.16 -6.37
N GLY A 104 -12.63 -11.70 -6.71
CA GLY A 104 -12.07 -11.85 -8.05
C GLY A 104 -11.91 -13.31 -8.48
N MET A 105 -11.49 -14.18 -7.57
CA MET A 105 -11.42 -15.63 -7.84
C MET A 105 -12.81 -16.24 -8.06
N MET A 106 -13.78 -15.87 -7.22
CA MET A 106 -15.16 -16.36 -7.40
C MET A 106 -15.74 -15.91 -8.75
N LEU A 107 -15.58 -14.64 -9.11
CA LEU A 107 -16.04 -14.10 -10.39
C LEU A 107 -15.43 -14.83 -11.59
N LEU A 108 -14.13 -15.16 -11.50
CA LEU A 108 -13.43 -15.91 -12.54
C LEU A 108 -13.95 -17.35 -12.66
N LEU A 109 -14.23 -18.01 -11.52
CA LEU A 109 -14.73 -19.41 -11.51
C LEU A 109 -16.20 -19.52 -11.95
N GLN A 110 -17.03 -18.52 -11.67
CA GLN A 110 -18.44 -18.51 -12.04
C GLN A 110 -18.66 -18.23 -13.53
N GLY A 111 -17.76 -17.47 -14.17
CA GLY A 111 -17.86 -17.13 -15.59
C GLY A 111 -19.05 -16.20 -15.92
N GLU A 112 -19.64 -15.53 -14.92
CA GLU A 112 -20.79 -14.64 -15.09
C GLU A 112 -20.42 -13.28 -15.70
N ILE A 113 -19.14 -12.90 -15.58
CA ILE A 113 -18.56 -11.68 -16.13
C ILE A 113 -17.38 -12.02 -17.05
N PRO A 114 -17.01 -11.13 -17.98
CA PRO A 114 -15.81 -11.35 -18.80
C PRO A 114 -14.55 -11.57 -17.97
N ASP A 115 -13.73 -12.55 -18.37
CA ASP A 115 -12.49 -12.92 -17.65
C ASP A 115 -11.55 -11.74 -17.39
N TRP A 116 -11.46 -10.81 -18.37
CA TRP A 116 -10.62 -9.62 -18.20
C TRP A 116 -11.07 -8.74 -17.03
N LEU A 117 -12.36 -8.67 -16.73
CA LEU A 117 -12.88 -7.90 -15.60
C LEU A 117 -12.59 -8.61 -14.28
N ALA A 118 -12.79 -9.94 -14.23
CA ALA A 118 -12.42 -10.76 -13.07
C ALA A 118 -10.91 -10.66 -12.77
N LEU A 119 -10.06 -10.68 -13.81
CA LEU A 119 -8.61 -10.51 -13.67
C LEU A 119 -8.24 -9.12 -13.16
N LYS A 120 -8.95 -8.05 -13.53
CA LYS A 120 -8.76 -6.72 -12.94
C LYS A 120 -9.08 -6.70 -11.44
N VAL A 121 -10.16 -7.35 -11.03
CA VAL A 121 -10.51 -7.46 -9.59
C VAL A 121 -9.41 -8.22 -8.83
N LEU A 122 -8.92 -9.34 -9.39
CA LEU A 122 -7.80 -10.10 -8.82
C LEU A 122 -6.51 -9.26 -8.73
N ALA A 123 -6.20 -8.48 -9.77
CA ALA A 123 -5.04 -7.60 -9.76
C ALA A 123 -5.13 -6.53 -8.65
N VAL A 124 -6.33 -5.96 -8.43
CA VAL A 124 -6.56 -5.04 -7.30
C VAL A 124 -6.37 -5.76 -5.96
N GLY A 125 -6.89 -6.97 -5.80
CA GLY A 125 -6.63 -7.80 -4.61
C GLY A 125 -5.14 -8.07 -4.39
N ALA A 126 -4.40 -8.38 -5.45
CA ALA A 126 -2.95 -8.58 -5.41
C ALA A 126 -2.18 -7.30 -5.02
N ILE A 127 -2.65 -6.11 -5.43
CA ILE A 127 -2.08 -4.83 -4.98
C ILE A 127 -2.24 -4.67 -3.47
N PHE A 128 -3.41 -4.98 -2.90
CA PHE A 128 -3.62 -4.95 -1.45
C PHE A 128 -2.72 -5.96 -0.73
N CYS A 129 -2.59 -7.19 -1.25
CA CYS A 129 -1.67 -8.20 -0.70
C CYS A 129 -0.22 -7.70 -0.70
N ALA A 130 0.24 -7.15 -1.82
CA ALA A 130 1.58 -6.61 -1.94
C ALA A 130 1.81 -5.40 -1.01
N GLY A 131 0.79 -4.57 -0.78
CA GLY A 131 0.82 -3.46 0.18
C GLY A 131 0.98 -3.95 1.62
N VAL A 132 0.25 -5.00 2.02
CA VAL A 132 0.41 -5.63 3.36
C VAL A 132 1.81 -6.21 3.52
N LEU A 133 2.32 -6.92 2.50
CA LEU A 133 3.68 -7.45 2.50
C LEU A 133 4.73 -6.35 2.55
N LEU A 134 4.53 -5.26 1.82
CA LEU A 134 5.43 -4.11 1.82
C LEU A 134 5.60 -3.53 3.24
N ASP A 135 4.51 -3.34 3.97
CA ASP A 135 4.55 -2.83 5.34
C ASP A 135 5.30 -3.78 6.28
N LEU A 136 5.12 -5.10 6.14
CA LEU A 136 5.83 -6.11 6.93
C LEU A 136 7.34 -6.15 6.60
N LEU A 137 7.69 -6.08 5.31
CA LEU A 137 9.06 -6.15 4.83
C LEU A 137 9.85 -4.86 5.11
N PHE A 138 9.15 -3.71 5.20
CA PHE A 138 9.79 -2.43 5.43
C PHE A 138 10.18 -2.20 6.90
N LYS A 139 9.46 -2.81 7.85
CA LYS A 139 9.69 -2.65 9.29
C LYS A 139 11.13 -2.97 9.71
N PRO A 140 11.74 -4.12 9.35
CA PRO A 140 13.13 -4.41 9.70
C PRO A 140 14.13 -3.39 9.14
N ALA A 141 13.85 -2.86 7.93
CA ALA A 141 14.71 -1.83 7.34
C ALA A 141 14.66 -0.51 8.13
N VAL A 142 13.49 -0.13 8.66
CA VAL A 142 13.36 1.06 9.53
C VAL A 142 14.12 0.87 10.83
N ASP A 143 14.01 -0.30 11.47
CA ASP A 143 14.72 -0.61 12.73
C ASP A 143 16.24 -0.56 12.53
N LEU A 144 16.75 -1.14 11.44
CA LEU A 144 18.17 -1.06 11.07
C LEU A 144 18.61 0.37 10.75
N PHE A 145 17.77 1.17 10.10
CA PHE A 145 18.10 2.57 9.81
C PHE A 145 18.22 3.42 11.08
N ILE A 146 17.39 3.15 12.09
CA ILE A 146 17.50 3.81 13.40
C ILE A 146 18.83 3.44 14.08
N GLY A 147 19.21 2.15 14.04
CA GLY A 147 20.51 1.69 14.55
C GLY A 147 21.68 2.33 13.81
N LEU A 148 21.59 2.43 12.49
CA LEU A 148 22.62 3.04 11.64
C LEU A 148 22.82 4.54 11.92
N ALA A 149 21.81 5.23 12.45
CA ALA A 149 21.95 6.62 12.85
C ALA A 149 22.98 6.83 13.99
N ALA A 150 23.21 5.80 14.82
CA ALA A 150 24.21 5.81 15.87
C ALA A 150 25.63 5.46 15.36
N THR A 151 25.73 4.64 14.31
CA THR A 151 27.00 4.15 13.72
C THR A 151 26.99 4.26 12.20
N PRO A 152 27.01 5.48 11.61
CA PRO A 152 26.80 5.69 10.17
C PRO A 152 27.84 5.02 9.28
N ASP A 153 29.07 4.89 9.77
CA ASP A 153 30.22 4.36 9.01
C ASP A 153 30.42 2.85 9.19
N ASP A 154 29.55 2.17 9.96
CA ASP A 154 29.64 0.73 10.17
C ASP A 154 29.28 -0.02 8.87
N PRO A 155 30.24 -0.76 8.26
CA PRO A 155 30.01 -1.45 7.00
C PRO A 155 29.02 -2.62 7.14
N GLU A 156 28.98 -3.31 8.30
CA GLU A 156 28.07 -4.43 8.54
C GLU A 156 26.63 -3.95 8.66
N MET A 157 26.39 -2.86 9.39
CA MET A 157 25.08 -2.23 9.52
C MET A 157 24.59 -1.68 8.18
N ASN A 158 25.47 -1.07 7.38
CA ASN A 158 25.10 -0.60 6.03
C ASN A 158 24.73 -1.75 5.09
N ALA A 159 25.46 -2.87 5.14
CA ALA A 159 25.15 -4.06 4.37
C ALA A 159 23.81 -4.70 4.80
N ALA A 160 23.58 -4.82 6.10
CA ALA A 160 22.33 -5.36 6.66
C ALA A 160 21.11 -4.49 6.26
N TYR A 161 21.23 -3.16 6.31
CA TYR A 161 20.19 -2.24 5.87
C TYR A 161 19.87 -2.38 4.37
N SER A 162 20.89 -2.45 3.52
CA SER A 162 20.71 -2.66 2.08
C SER A 162 20.05 -4.02 1.78
N GLN A 163 20.46 -5.07 2.50
CA GLN A 163 19.85 -6.39 2.37
C GLN A 163 18.37 -6.40 2.77
N ALA A 164 18.02 -5.72 3.87
CA ALA A 164 16.64 -5.59 4.34
C ALA A 164 15.74 -4.84 3.35
N LEU A 165 16.28 -3.91 2.56
CA LEU A 165 15.53 -3.17 1.53
C LEU A 165 15.31 -3.97 0.24
N SER A 166 16.10 -4.99 -0.04
CA SER A 166 16.00 -5.77 -1.28
C SER A 166 14.59 -6.35 -1.51
N PRO A 167 13.95 -7.07 -0.55
CA PRO A 167 12.60 -7.59 -0.74
C PRO A 167 11.54 -6.49 -0.85
N VAL A 168 11.77 -5.30 -0.25
CA VAL A 168 10.89 -4.14 -0.35
C VAL A 168 10.77 -3.67 -1.81
N TYR A 169 11.88 -3.63 -2.56
CA TYR A 169 11.86 -3.25 -3.97
C TYR A 169 11.06 -4.24 -4.81
N ILE A 170 11.15 -5.54 -4.52
CA ILE A 170 10.37 -6.56 -5.24
C ILE A 170 8.87 -6.34 -5.00
N ALA A 171 8.47 -6.08 -3.75
CA ALA A 171 7.07 -5.79 -3.42
C ALA A 171 6.55 -4.53 -4.14
N VAL A 172 7.36 -3.46 -4.21
CA VAL A 172 7.01 -2.24 -4.95
C VAL A 172 6.85 -2.52 -6.44
N LEU A 173 7.77 -3.28 -7.05
CA LEU A 173 7.67 -3.64 -8.46
C LEU A 173 6.43 -4.51 -8.75
N ALA A 174 6.08 -5.41 -7.83
CA ALA A 174 4.86 -6.21 -7.93
C ALA A 174 3.60 -5.32 -7.91
N ILE A 175 3.54 -4.30 -7.03
CA ILE A 175 2.44 -3.33 -7.00
C ILE A 175 2.30 -2.64 -8.36
N TYR A 176 3.39 -2.15 -8.95
CA TYR A 176 3.33 -1.50 -10.27
C TYR A 176 2.91 -2.46 -11.38
N ALA A 177 3.39 -3.71 -11.36
CA ALA A 177 3.00 -4.72 -12.34
C ALA A 177 1.49 -5.02 -12.27
N PHE A 178 0.95 -5.22 -11.06
CA PHE A 178 -0.49 -5.44 -10.88
C PHE A 178 -1.33 -4.19 -11.19
N ALA A 179 -0.82 -2.99 -10.92
CA ALA A 179 -1.48 -1.75 -11.29
C ALA A 179 -1.61 -1.61 -12.82
N LEU A 180 -0.60 -2.03 -13.58
CA LEU A 180 -0.68 -2.06 -15.05
C LEU A 180 -1.68 -3.09 -15.57
N ILE A 181 -1.85 -4.24 -14.89
CA ILE A 181 -2.87 -5.24 -15.24
C ILE A 181 -4.27 -4.73 -14.92
N ALA A 182 -4.41 -3.99 -13.81
CA ALA A 182 -5.69 -3.42 -13.38
C ALA A 182 -6.14 -2.22 -14.24
N ALA A 183 -5.23 -1.51 -14.88
CA ALA A 183 -5.53 -0.37 -15.75
C ALA A 183 -6.17 -0.82 -17.06
#